data_6f35ca6bb7076f08427235d7e99e75b8
#
_entry.id   6f35ca6bb7076f08427235d7e99e75b8
#
_cell.length_a   1.000
_cell.length_b   1.000
_cell.length_c   1.000
_cell.angle_alpha   90.00
_cell.angle_beta   90.00
_cell.angle_gamma   90.00
#
_symmetry.space_group_name_H-M   'P 1'
#
loop_
_entity.id
_entity.type
_entity.pdbx_description
1 polymer ?
#
loop_
_entity_poly.entity_id
_entity_poly.type
_entity_poly.pdbx_seq_one_letter_code
_entity_poly.pdbx_strand_id
1 'polypeptide(L)'
;MNDDAASNQGRSSAFIVSAKKRKIQKITRKSGEATLLLIASFVAIVVLFIFWFVARDAVPFFRLRGFQEFFTSSEWYPADDPPQFGALAIIYGSLMITFGSALIAVPMGIIASICLSDILPFSVRQYVKPVIEMLAAIPSVAFGFFALVVFAPLLQNFGGPILMWTWWVIAAPFLLLAVIVASELLTASIARDSLKKPVRTVLAIALGTVALLFLYFIGHHLQGLVILSGTNALNVSIILSFMALPTIVSVSEDALQAVGRELREGSYALGATRAETIIKTVLPAASSGILAAVILGIMRALGETMVVWMASGNSSHIPDPFFNYLDSVRTLTATIAGDMGESDQVTG
;
A
#
# COMPACT_ATOMS: atom_id res chain seq x y z
N MET A 1 -70.66 3.58 7.51
CA MET A 1 -69.56 3.58 8.52
C MET A 1 -69.08 2.16 8.84
N ASN A 2 -69.26 1.19 7.93
CA ASN A 2 -68.87 -0.22 8.13
C ASN A 2 -67.91 -0.81 7.11
N ASP A 3 -67.49 -0.02 6.08
CA ASP A 3 -66.60 -0.54 5.02
C ASP A 3 -65.09 -0.35 5.31
N ASP A 4 -64.74 0.59 6.19
CA ASP A 4 -63.32 0.86 6.52
C ASP A 4 -62.72 -0.16 7.50
N ALA A 5 -63.54 -0.87 8.27
CA ALA A 5 -63.04 -1.90 9.20
C ALA A 5 -62.65 -3.20 8.51
N ALA A 6 -63.28 -3.52 7.38
CA ALA A 6 -62.98 -4.73 6.61
C ALA A 6 -61.67 -4.59 5.79
N SER A 7 -61.35 -3.38 5.32
CA SER A 7 -60.12 -3.14 4.54
C SER A 7 -58.84 -3.17 5.39
N ASN A 8 -58.93 -2.87 6.68
CA ASN A 8 -57.79 -2.85 7.59
C ASN A 8 -57.42 -4.22 8.16
N GLN A 9 -58.39 -5.17 8.22
CA GLN A 9 -58.11 -6.58 8.60
C GLN A 9 -57.39 -7.38 7.51
N GLY A 10 -57.62 -7.03 6.23
CA GLY A 10 -56.92 -7.67 5.09
C GLY A 10 -55.46 -7.30 4.96
N ARG A 11 -55.04 -6.11 5.40
CA ARG A 11 -53.65 -5.64 5.32
C ARG A 11 -52.75 -6.20 6.44
N SER A 12 -53.27 -6.48 7.61
CA SER A 12 -52.51 -7.06 8.73
C SER A 12 -52.21 -8.56 8.55
N SER A 13 -52.99 -9.29 7.77
CA SER A 13 -52.78 -10.73 7.52
C SER A 13 -51.68 -11.02 6.49
N ALA A 14 -51.34 -10.02 5.64
CA ALA A 14 -50.28 -10.19 4.59
C ALA A 14 -48.86 -10.31 5.16
N PHE A 15 -48.62 -9.88 6.40
CA PHE A 15 -47.33 -9.96 7.06
C PHE A 15 -47.13 -11.18 7.97
N ILE A 16 -48.18 -12.03 8.16
CA ILE A 16 -48.07 -13.19 8.99
C ILE A 16 -47.49 -14.39 8.17
N VAL A 17 -46.17 -14.53 8.20
CA VAL A 17 -45.52 -15.69 7.59
C VAL A 17 -46.01 -16.99 8.26
N SER A 18 -46.59 -17.89 7.47
CA SER A 18 -47.10 -19.20 7.93
C SER A 18 -46.07 -19.95 8.77
N ALA A 19 -46.49 -20.62 9.85
CA ALA A 19 -45.61 -21.38 10.74
C ALA A 19 -44.74 -22.41 9.99
N LYS A 20 -45.26 -23.02 8.91
CA LYS A 20 -44.53 -23.94 8.03
C LYS A 20 -43.39 -23.19 7.29
N LYS A 21 -43.64 -21.99 6.80
CA LYS A 21 -42.65 -21.18 6.08
C LYS A 21 -41.53 -20.67 7.01
N ARG A 22 -41.87 -20.32 8.27
CA ARG A 22 -40.90 -19.99 9.33
C ARG A 22 -40.01 -21.16 9.68
N LYS A 23 -40.56 -22.37 9.77
CA LYS A 23 -39.82 -23.62 10.08
C LYS A 23 -38.85 -23.94 8.96
N ILE A 24 -39.26 -23.82 7.69
CA ILE A 24 -38.42 -24.04 6.52
C ILE A 24 -37.29 -23.00 6.50
N GLN A 25 -37.60 -21.70 6.66
CA GLN A 25 -36.58 -20.63 6.70
C GLN A 25 -35.58 -20.84 7.83
N LYS A 26 -36.03 -21.33 9.02
CA LYS A 26 -35.11 -21.60 10.14
C LYS A 26 -34.20 -22.81 9.85
N ILE A 27 -34.71 -23.83 9.17
CA ILE A 27 -33.90 -24.99 8.74
C ILE A 27 -32.90 -24.58 7.67
N THR A 28 -33.32 -23.85 6.63
CA THR A 28 -32.45 -23.38 5.54
C THR A 28 -31.35 -22.46 6.09
N ARG A 29 -31.68 -21.54 7.03
CA ARG A 29 -30.71 -20.70 7.68
C ARG A 29 -29.69 -21.49 8.50
N LYS A 30 -30.14 -22.43 9.33
CA LYS A 30 -29.24 -23.30 10.12
C LYS A 30 -28.38 -24.19 9.24
N SER A 31 -28.93 -24.72 8.14
CA SER A 31 -28.17 -25.50 7.17
C SER A 31 -27.12 -24.60 6.48
N GLY A 32 -27.46 -23.37 6.07
CA GLY A 32 -26.51 -22.41 5.51
C GLY A 32 -25.40 -22.03 6.51
N GLU A 33 -25.78 -21.73 7.76
CA GLU A 33 -24.81 -21.45 8.84
C GLU A 33 -23.86 -22.64 9.07
N ALA A 34 -24.39 -23.87 9.11
CA ALA A 34 -23.59 -25.08 9.29
C ALA A 34 -22.64 -25.33 8.10
N THR A 35 -23.12 -25.13 6.88
CA THR A 35 -22.28 -25.26 5.66
C THR A 35 -21.13 -24.23 5.66
N LEU A 36 -21.43 -22.97 5.97
CA LEU A 36 -20.41 -21.92 6.08
C LEU A 36 -19.40 -22.24 7.19
N LEU A 37 -19.86 -22.77 8.33
CA LEU A 37 -19.01 -23.16 9.45
C LEU A 37 -18.09 -24.33 9.07
N LEU A 38 -18.59 -25.31 8.33
CA LEU A 38 -17.80 -26.43 7.82
C LEU A 38 -16.72 -25.95 6.84
N ILE A 39 -17.06 -25.08 5.90
CA ILE A 39 -16.10 -24.53 4.94
C ILE A 39 -15.02 -23.70 5.67
N ALA A 40 -15.42 -22.82 6.59
CA ALA A 40 -14.49 -22.02 7.38
C ALA A 40 -13.57 -22.90 8.24
N SER A 41 -14.11 -23.93 8.89
CA SER A 41 -13.33 -24.89 9.67
C SER A 41 -12.33 -25.66 8.81
N PHE A 42 -12.74 -26.08 7.61
CA PHE A 42 -11.86 -26.77 6.67
C PHE A 42 -10.69 -25.88 6.26
N VAL A 43 -10.95 -24.61 5.91
CA VAL A 43 -9.89 -23.65 5.57
C VAL A 43 -8.94 -23.43 6.76
N ALA A 44 -9.48 -23.27 7.98
CA ALA A 44 -8.67 -23.11 9.18
C ALA A 44 -7.78 -24.34 9.43
N ILE A 45 -8.30 -25.55 9.25
CA ILE A 45 -7.53 -26.81 9.39
C ILE A 45 -6.41 -26.87 8.35
N VAL A 46 -6.67 -26.50 7.09
CA VAL A 46 -5.65 -26.49 6.03
C VAL A 46 -4.54 -25.49 6.37
N VAL A 47 -4.87 -24.30 6.84
CA VAL A 47 -3.89 -23.31 7.26
C VAL A 47 -3.05 -23.81 8.43
N LEU A 48 -3.68 -24.39 9.46
CA LEU A 48 -2.96 -24.99 10.60
C LEU A 48 -2.06 -26.15 10.16
N PHE A 49 -2.51 -26.97 9.21
CA PHE A 49 -1.71 -28.05 8.65
C PHE A 49 -0.47 -27.55 7.92
N ILE A 50 -0.59 -26.45 7.13
CA ILE A 50 0.55 -25.81 6.47
C ILE A 50 1.55 -25.32 7.52
N PHE A 51 1.10 -24.61 8.55
CA PHE A 51 1.97 -24.16 9.64
C PHE A 51 2.67 -25.33 10.35
N TRP A 52 1.94 -26.39 10.64
CA TRP A 52 2.51 -27.59 11.26
C TRP A 52 3.57 -28.26 10.37
N PHE A 53 3.27 -28.37 9.07
CA PHE A 53 4.19 -28.96 8.10
C PHE A 53 5.49 -28.16 8.00
N VAL A 54 5.40 -26.84 7.81
CA VAL A 54 6.58 -25.96 7.75
C VAL A 54 7.35 -25.99 9.07
N ALA A 55 6.68 -25.93 10.22
CA ALA A 55 7.33 -25.98 11.51
C ALA A 55 8.07 -27.29 11.75
N ARG A 56 7.46 -28.42 11.33
CA ARG A 56 8.09 -29.75 11.44
C ARG A 56 9.43 -29.81 10.75
N ASP A 57 9.54 -29.23 9.54
CA ASP A 57 10.77 -29.29 8.74
C ASP A 57 11.77 -28.19 9.15
N ALA A 58 11.29 -27.05 9.66
CA ALA A 58 12.15 -25.97 10.16
C ALA A 58 12.82 -26.31 11.52
N VAL A 59 12.17 -27.06 12.41
CA VAL A 59 12.71 -27.36 13.76
C VAL A 59 14.04 -28.10 13.72
N PRO A 60 14.27 -29.16 12.90
CA PRO A 60 15.57 -29.81 12.77
C PRO A 60 16.67 -28.86 12.30
N PHE A 61 16.37 -27.98 11.32
CA PHE A 61 17.32 -26.97 10.83
C PHE A 61 17.80 -26.06 11.96
N PHE A 62 16.89 -25.47 12.74
CA PHE A 62 17.24 -24.58 13.86
C PHE A 62 17.96 -25.30 15.00
N ARG A 63 17.74 -26.61 15.19
CA ARG A 63 18.50 -27.42 16.16
C ARG A 63 19.93 -27.68 15.74
N LEU A 64 20.20 -27.80 14.43
CA LEU A 64 21.53 -28.09 13.89
C LEU A 64 22.37 -26.81 13.72
N ARG A 65 21.77 -25.74 13.19
CA ARG A 65 22.47 -24.48 12.83
C ARG A 65 22.31 -23.39 13.90
N GLY A 66 21.21 -23.43 14.66
CA GLY A 66 20.88 -22.43 15.67
C GLY A 66 20.16 -21.21 15.11
N PHE A 67 19.39 -20.55 15.98
CA PHE A 67 18.71 -19.30 15.63
C PHE A 67 19.67 -18.13 15.40
N GLN A 68 20.83 -18.14 16.07
CA GLN A 68 21.80 -17.04 15.99
C GLN A 68 22.38 -16.93 14.58
N GLU A 69 22.86 -18.01 13.98
CA GLU A 69 23.41 -18.01 12.62
C GLU A 69 22.37 -17.45 11.63
N PHE A 70 21.15 -17.96 11.68
CA PHE A 70 20.08 -17.57 10.76
C PHE A 70 19.72 -16.09 10.82
N PHE A 71 19.60 -15.51 12.02
CA PHE A 71 19.13 -14.12 12.20
C PHE A 71 20.24 -13.08 12.27
N THR A 72 21.51 -13.47 12.48
CA THR A 72 22.61 -12.50 12.63
C THR A 72 23.62 -12.53 11.50
N SER A 73 23.75 -13.64 10.77
CA SER A 73 24.62 -13.71 9.60
C SER A 73 23.93 -13.11 8.36
N SER A 74 24.69 -12.41 7.54
CA SER A 74 24.22 -11.82 6.29
C SER A 74 24.53 -12.67 5.04
N GLU A 75 25.21 -13.79 5.23
CA GLU A 75 25.71 -14.61 4.12
C GLU A 75 24.77 -15.80 3.88
N TRP A 76 24.11 -15.81 2.73
CA TRP A 76 23.19 -16.87 2.30
C TRP A 76 23.78 -17.59 1.08
N TYR A 77 24.50 -18.66 1.34
CA TYR A 77 25.11 -19.51 0.33
C TYR A 77 24.95 -21.00 0.69
N PRO A 78 23.73 -21.56 0.53
CA PRO A 78 23.45 -22.96 0.92
C PRO A 78 24.19 -24.00 0.09
N ALA A 79 24.64 -23.64 -1.13
CA ALA A 79 25.39 -24.53 -2.02
C ALA A 79 26.90 -24.50 -1.82
N ASP A 80 27.43 -23.62 -0.95
CA ASP A 80 28.86 -23.51 -0.69
C ASP A 80 29.33 -24.60 0.29
N ASP A 81 30.63 -24.83 0.32
CA ASP A 81 31.28 -25.74 1.27
C ASP A 81 32.30 -24.96 2.12
N PRO A 82 32.02 -24.64 3.39
CA PRO A 82 30.83 -25.00 4.20
C PRO A 82 29.62 -24.16 3.86
N PRO A 83 28.38 -24.73 3.91
CA PRO A 83 27.15 -24.01 3.58
C PRO A 83 26.80 -22.95 4.65
N GLN A 84 26.37 -21.79 4.20
CA GLN A 84 26.03 -20.63 5.03
C GLN A 84 24.54 -20.29 4.92
N PHE A 85 23.88 -20.08 6.06
CA PHE A 85 22.43 -19.87 6.15
C PHE A 85 22.05 -18.59 6.90
N GLY A 86 22.73 -17.48 6.62
CA GLY A 86 22.44 -16.19 7.22
C GLY A 86 21.34 -15.45 6.46
N ALA A 87 20.14 -15.35 7.05
CA ALA A 87 19.00 -14.73 6.41
C ALA A 87 18.88 -13.22 6.65
N LEU A 88 19.79 -12.59 7.41
CA LEU A 88 19.67 -11.18 7.78
C LEU A 88 19.58 -10.25 6.56
N ALA A 89 20.44 -10.44 5.55
CA ALA A 89 20.42 -9.62 4.33
C ALA A 89 19.12 -9.78 3.55
N ILE A 90 18.56 -11.00 3.49
CA ILE A 90 17.32 -11.33 2.80
C ILE A 90 16.10 -10.76 3.52
N ILE A 91 16.09 -10.83 4.85
CA ILE A 91 15.05 -10.19 5.70
C ILE A 91 15.11 -8.68 5.51
N TYR A 92 16.31 -8.10 5.55
CA TYR A 92 16.54 -6.69 5.32
C TYR A 92 16.02 -6.25 3.94
N GLY A 93 16.38 -6.96 2.87
CA GLY A 93 15.89 -6.69 1.52
C GLY A 93 14.37 -6.75 1.40
N SER A 94 13.73 -7.73 2.07
CA SER A 94 12.26 -7.82 2.12
C SER A 94 11.62 -6.60 2.78
N LEU A 95 12.16 -6.16 3.92
CA LEU A 95 11.68 -4.98 4.63
C LEU A 95 11.93 -3.69 3.84
N MET A 96 13.11 -3.55 3.24
CA MET A 96 13.49 -2.39 2.44
C MET A 96 12.56 -2.19 1.25
N ILE A 97 12.34 -3.24 0.44
CA ILE A 97 11.44 -3.18 -0.72
C ILE A 97 9.99 -2.91 -0.27
N THR A 98 9.53 -3.59 0.78
CA THR A 98 8.18 -3.39 1.31
C THR A 98 7.97 -1.97 1.81
N PHE A 99 8.95 -1.42 2.55
CA PHE A 99 8.90 -0.04 3.02
C PHE A 99 8.91 0.95 1.86
N GLY A 100 9.79 0.76 0.87
CA GLY A 100 9.87 1.62 -0.32
C GLY A 100 8.57 1.61 -1.13
N SER A 101 7.98 0.43 -1.33
CA SER A 101 6.69 0.32 -2.03
C SER A 101 5.54 0.93 -1.23
N ALA A 102 5.50 0.74 0.08
CA ALA A 102 4.48 1.32 0.95
C ALA A 102 4.57 2.86 1.00
N LEU A 103 5.79 3.42 1.03
CA LEU A 103 6.02 4.87 1.04
C LEU A 103 5.42 5.56 -0.20
N ILE A 104 5.36 4.87 -1.32
CA ILE A 104 4.75 5.36 -2.57
C ILE A 104 3.26 5.00 -2.61
N ALA A 105 2.91 3.74 -2.41
CA ALA A 105 1.56 3.23 -2.61
C ALA A 105 0.54 3.76 -1.59
N VAL A 106 0.93 3.91 -0.33
CA VAL A 106 -0.01 4.33 0.74
C VAL A 106 -0.50 5.76 0.54
N PRO A 107 0.35 6.79 0.41
CA PRO A 107 -0.14 8.15 0.22
C PRO A 107 -0.89 8.29 -1.10
N MET A 108 -0.40 7.73 -2.20
CA MET A 108 -1.09 7.77 -3.48
C MET A 108 -2.44 7.05 -3.44
N GLY A 109 -2.50 5.88 -2.82
CA GLY A 109 -3.73 5.10 -2.68
C GLY A 109 -4.79 5.81 -1.84
N ILE A 110 -4.41 6.42 -0.71
CA ILE A 110 -5.34 7.19 0.14
C ILE A 110 -5.83 8.44 -0.60
N ILE A 111 -4.96 9.19 -1.26
CA ILE A 111 -5.36 10.37 -2.03
C ILE A 111 -6.31 9.98 -3.17
N ALA A 112 -5.99 8.92 -3.90
CA ALA A 112 -6.82 8.42 -4.98
C ALA A 112 -8.19 7.94 -4.48
N SER A 113 -8.26 7.26 -3.34
CA SER A 113 -9.52 6.80 -2.74
C SER A 113 -10.41 7.95 -2.28
N ILE A 114 -9.84 9.00 -1.69
CA ILE A 114 -10.57 10.23 -1.33
C ILE A 114 -11.08 10.91 -2.60
N CYS A 115 -10.26 11.02 -3.63
CA CYS A 115 -10.65 11.60 -4.90
C CYS A 115 -11.82 10.82 -5.51
N LEU A 116 -11.75 9.51 -5.50
CA LEU A 116 -12.79 8.61 -6.03
C LEU A 116 -14.08 8.69 -5.22
N SER A 117 -13.99 8.67 -3.88
CA SER A 117 -15.14 8.66 -2.97
C SER A 117 -15.87 10.00 -2.92
N ASP A 118 -15.11 11.09 -2.77
CA ASP A 118 -15.68 12.37 -2.36
C ASP A 118 -15.58 13.50 -3.40
N ILE A 119 -14.62 13.44 -4.33
CA ILE A 119 -14.37 14.54 -5.27
C ILE A 119 -15.00 14.28 -6.63
N LEU A 120 -14.81 13.07 -7.18
CA LEU A 120 -15.26 12.73 -8.52
C LEU A 120 -16.78 12.60 -8.61
N PRO A 121 -17.39 13.14 -9.69
CA PRO A 121 -18.81 12.91 -9.98
C PRO A 121 -19.05 11.43 -10.32
N PHE A 122 -20.24 10.95 -10.03
CA PHE A 122 -20.62 9.54 -10.26
C PHE A 122 -20.35 9.08 -11.70
N SER A 123 -20.60 9.94 -12.70
CA SER A 123 -20.38 9.64 -14.11
C SER A 123 -18.91 9.33 -14.46
N VAL A 124 -17.95 9.92 -13.79
CA VAL A 124 -16.51 9.65 -14.02
C VAL A 124 -16.06 8.44 -13.20
N ARG A 125 -16.53 8.35 -11.95
CA ARG A 125 -16.18 7.27 -11.04
C ARG A 125 -16.53 5.90 -11.59
N GLN A 126 -17.69 5.74 -12.24
CA GLN A 126 -18.14 4.48 -12.84
C GLN A 126 -17.20 3.94 -13.92
N TYR A 127 -16.34 4.79 -14.52
CA TYR A 127 -15.32 4.36 -15.49
C TYR A 127 -13.94 4.20 -14.84
N VAL A 128 -13.58 5.08 -13.91
CA VAL A 128 -12.25 5.07 -13.28
C VAL A 128 -12.08 3.88 -12.34
N LYS A 129 -13.11 3.56 -11.53
CA LYS A 129 -13.04 2.44 -10.57
C LYS A 129 -12.75 1.09 -11.27
N PRO A 130 -13.47 0.68 -12.31
CA PRO A 130 -13.16 -0.55 -13.04
C PRO A 130 -11.75 -0.56 -13.64
N VAL A 131 -11.25 0.57 -14.14
CA VAL A 131 -9.88 0.64 -14.67
C VAL A 131 -8.85 0.36 -13.58
N ILE A 132 -9.03 0.92 -12.39
CA ILE A 132 -8.14 0.64 -11.24
C ILE A 132 -8.24 -0.84 -10.84
N GLU A 133 -9.44 -1.41 -10.81
CA GLU A 133 -9.66 -2.83 -10.49
C GLU A 133 -9.06 -3.76 -11.54
N MET A 134 -9.09 -3.40 -12.82
CA MET A 134 -8.43 -4.16 -13.90
C MET A 134 -6.91 -4.23 -13.73
N LEU A 135 -6.26 -3.22 -13.16
CA LEU A 135 -4.83 -3.28 -12.85
C LEU A 135 -4.51 -4.38 -11.83
N ALA A 136 -5.43 -4.69 -10.91
CA ALA A 136 -5.27 -5.79 -9.97
C ALA A 136 -5.33 -7.18 -10.63
N ALA A 137 -5.95 -7.29 -11.80
CA ALA A 137 -6.08 -8.54 -12.55
C ALA A 137 -4.83 -8.89 -13.40
N ILE A 138 -3.91 -7.94 -13.57
CA ILE A 138 -2.67 -8.18 -14.34
C ILE A 138 -1.80 -9.17 -13.55
N PRO A 139 -1.32 -10.27 -14.19
CA PRO A 139 -0.44 -11.24 -13.56
C PRO A 139 0.88 -10.58 -13.07
N SER A 140 1.35 -10.94 -11.89
CA SER A 140 2.61 -10.41 -11.33
C SER A 140 3.82 -10.67 -12.23
N VAL A 141 3.84 -11.80 -12.93
CA VAL A 141 4.90 -12.11 -13.91
C VAL A 141 4.98 -11.06 -15.03
N ALA A 142 3.83 -10.53 -15.48
CA ALA A 142 3.82 -9.47 -16.49
C ALA A 142 4.44 -8.17 -15.96
N PHE A 143 4.17 -7.81 -14.71
CA PHE A 143 4.83 -6.69 -14.04
C PHE A 143 6.33 -6.94 -13.86
N GLY A 144 6.73 -8.15 -13.49
CA GLY A 144 8.14 -8.54 -13.37
C GLY A 144 8.88 -8.45 -14.70
N PHE A 145 8.26 -8.93 -15.77
CA PHE A 145 8.81 -8.83 -17.13
C PHE A 145 8.94 -7.36 -17.58
N PHE A 146 7.93 -6.53 -17.34
CA PHE A 146 7.99 -5.10 -17.61
C PHE A 146 9.11 -4.43 -16.81
N ALA A 147 9.23 -4.76 -15.52
CA ALA A 147 10.28 -4.24 -14.63
C ALA A 147 11.68 -4.58 -15.14
N LEU A 148 11.88 -5.80 -15.64
CA LEU A 148 13.17 -6.29 -16.13
C LEU A 148 13.51 -5.74 -17.52
N VAL A 149 12.57 -5.83 -18.47
CA VAL A 149 12.86 -5.58 -19.90
C VAL A 149 12.70 -4.12 -20.29
N VAL A 150 11.81 -3.39 -19.63
CA VAL A 150 11.52 -2.00 -19.97
C VAL A 150 12.05 -1.04 -18.91
N PHE A 151 11.65 -1.27 -17.65
CA PHE A 151 11.92 -0.28 -16.61
C PHE A 151 13.37 -0.32 -16.12
N ALA A 152 14.02 -1.48 -16.03
CA ALA A 152 15.41 -1.59 -15.64
C ALA A 152 16.37 -0.90 -16.63
N PRO A 153 16.32 -1.15 -17.96
CA PRO A 153 17.13 -0.40 -18.91
C PRO A 153 16.85 1.10 -18.91
N LEU A 154 15.59 1.49 -18.69
CA LEU A 154 15.20 2.89 -18.61
C LEU A 154 15.81 3.59 -17.39
N LEU A 155 15.80 2.93 -16.22
CA LEU A 155 16.48 3.42 -15.02
C LEU A 155 18.00 3.46 -15.20
N GLN A 156 18.59 2.45 -15.82
CA GLN A 156 20.03 2.41 -16.02
C GLN A 156 20.52 3.53 -16.95
N ASN A 157 19.80 3.80 -18.03
CA ASN A 157 20.21 4.80 -19.02
C ASN A 157 19.80 6.23 -18.68
N PHE A 158 18.65 6.40 -18.04
CA PHE A 158 18.04 7.70 -17.77
C PHE A 158 17.68 7.93 -16.30
N GLY A 159 18.18 7.11 -15.38
CA GLY A 159 17.77 7.14 -13.98
C GLY A 159 18.05 8.45 -13.29
N GLY A 160 19.23 9.05 -13.51
CA GLY A 160 19.56 10.36 -12.96
C GLY A 160 18.55 11.45 -13.38
N PRO A 161 18.31 11.67 -14.67
CA PRO A 161 17.25 12.57 -15.16
C PRO A 161 15.86 12.23 -14.62
N ILE A 162 15.47 10.96 -14.57
CA ILE A 162 14.16 10.54 -14.04
C ILE A 162 14.02 10.93 -12.57
N LEU A 163 15.03 10.63 -11.74
CA LEU A 163 15.03 11.00 -10.32
C LEU A 163 14.99 12.52 -10.13
N MET A 164 15.73 13.28 -10.94
CA MET A 164 15.69 14.74 -10.93
C MET A 164 14.28 15.26 -11.24
N TRP A 165 13.65 14.81 -12.33
CA TRP A 165 12.32 15.27 -12.71
C TRP A 165 11.26 14.85 -11.70
N THR A 166 11.34 13.63 -11.16
CA THR A 166 10.45 13.13 -10.10
C THR A 166 10.58 14.00 -8.84
N TRP A 167 11.79 14.34 -8.45
CA TRP A 167 12.06 15.26 -7.35
C TRP A 167 11.40 16.64 -7.58
N TRP A 168 11.57 17.21 -8.77
CA TRP A 168 11.00 18.52 -9.09
C TRP A 168 9.47 18.49 -9.08
N VAL A 169 8.87 17.50 -9.70
CA VAL A 169 7.39 17.38 -9.79
C VAL A 169 6.76 17.19 -8.41
N ILE A 170 7.40 16.40 -7.54
CA ILE A 170 6.88 16.14 -6.20
C ILE A 170 7.24 17.26 -5.22
N ALA A 171 8.50 17.66 -5.14
CA ALA A 171 8.96 18.59 -4.12
C ALA A 171 8.56 20.05 -4.38
N ALA A 172 8.46 20.50 -5.65
CA ALA A 172 8.13 21.87 -5.96
C ALA A 172 6.77 22.34 -5.39
N PRO A 173 5.65 21.62 -5.55
CA PRO A 173 4.37 22.04 -4.98
C PRO A 173 4.37 22.05 -3.45
N PHE A 174 5.05 21.09 -2.81
CA PHE A 174 5.19 21.07 -1.35
C PHE A 174 6.04 22.21 -0.83
N LEU A 175 7.15 22.51 -1.48
CA LEU A 175 8.00 23.64 -1.12
C LEU A 175 7.28 24.98 -1.34
N LEU A 176 6.53 25.11 -2.44
CA LEU A 176 5.72 26.30 -2.69
C LEU A 176 4.69 26.50 -1.57
N LEU A 177 3.96 25.44 -1.20
CA LEU A 177 3.00 25.50 -0.10
C LEU A 177 3.68 25.84 1.22
N ALA A 178 4.84 25.22 1.51
CA ALA A 178 5.62 25.49 2.71
C ALA A 178 6.07 26.94 2.78
N VAL A 179 6.53 27.54 1.68
CA VAL A 179 6.91 28.95 1.59
C VAL A 179 5.72 29.88 1.88
N ILE A 180 4.54 29.57 1.30
CA ILE A 180 3.32 30.36 1.52
C ILE A 180 2.92 30.30 3.00
N VAL A 181 2.80 29.10 3.56
CA VAL A 181 2.39 28.89 4.96
C VAL A 181 3.42 29.49 5.93
N ALA A 182 4.71 29.27 5.70
CA ALA A 182 5.78 29.82 6.55
C ALA A 182 5.78 31.35 6.53
N SER A 183 5.62 31.96 5.34
CA SER A 183 5.55 33.42 5.22
C SER A 183 4.34 34.02 5.95
N GLU A 184 3.20 33.33 5.96
CA GLU A 184 2.02 33.75 6.71
C GLU A 184 2.20 33.60 8.22
N LEU A 185 2.71 32.45 8.67
CA LEU A 185 2.93 32.18 10.10
C LEU A 185 3.96 33.14 10.71
N LEU A 186 5.07 33.38 10.03
CA LEU A 186 6.13 34.28 10.52
C LEU A 186 5.70 35.74 10.55
N THR A 187 4.74 36.14 9.71
CA THR A 187 4.20 37.51 9.70
C THR A 187 2.92 37.65 10.55
N ALA A 188 2.39 36.54 11.11
CA ALA A 188 1.18 36.59 11.92
C ALA A 188 1.30 37.47 13.16
N SER A 189 2.48 37.54 13.79
CA SER A 189 2.78 38.31 15.02
C SER A 189 3.00 39.82 14.75
N ILE A 190 2.97 40.28 13.51
CA ILE A 190 3.19 41.71 13.19
C ILE A 190 1.88 42.47 13.44
N ALA A 191 1.90 43.33 14.48
CA ALA A 191 0.73 44.10 14.92
C ALA A 191 0.36 45.26 13.94
N ARG A 192 1.27 45.70 13.07
CA ARG A 192 1.07 46.83 12.16
C ARG A 192 0.69 46.38 10.76
N ASP A 193 -0.59 46.51 10.41
CA ASP A 193 -1.10 46.01 9.10
C ASP A 193 -0.41 46.66 7.87
N SER A 194 0.04 47.89 7.97
CA SER A 194 0.78 48.58 6.87
C SER A 194 2.16 47.92 6.57
N LEU A 195 2.81 47.31 7.55
CA LEU A 195 4.11 46.62 7.40
C LEU A 195 3.95 45.13 7.09
N LYS A 196 2.81 44.54 7.43
CA LYS A 196 2.57 43.10 7.27
C LYS A 196 2.69 42.63 5.83
N LYS A 197 2.06 43.36 4.89
CA LYS A 197 2.10 43.00 3.45
C LYS A 197 3.52 43.07 2.86
N PRO A 198 4.30 44.18 2.97
CA PRO A 198 5.63 44.23 2.39
C PRO A 198 6.60 43.25 3.04
N VAL A 199 6.54 43.07 4.37
CA VAL A 199 7.39 42.11 5.08
C VAL A 199 7.07 40.69 4.63
N ARG A 200 5.78 40.30 4.49
CA ARG A 200 5.37 38.99 3.97
C ARG A 200 5.92 38.75 2.56
N THR A 201 5.86 39.77 1.68
CA THR A 201 6.36 39.63 0.31
C THR A 201 7.87 39.41 0.28
N VAL A 202 8.63 40.21 1.05
CA VAL A 202 10.08 40.05 1.13
C VAL A 202 10.47 38.71 1.72
N LEU A 203 9.78 38.27 2.77
CA LEU A 203 10.01 36.98 3.40
C LEU A 203 9.66 35.81 2.46
N ALA A 204 8.55 35.91 1.74
CA ALA A 204 8.13 34.89 0.76
C ALA A 204 9.15 34.80 -0.41
N ILE A 205 9.69 35.91 -0.87
CA ILE A 205 10.76 35.93 -1.89
C ILE A 205 12.04 35.28 -1.33
N ALA A 206 12.46 35.66 -0.13
CA ALA A 206 13.64 35.06 0.51
C ALA A 206 13.51 33.55 0.73
N LEU A 207 12.41 33.10 1.33
CA LEU A 207 12.12 31.67 1.51
C LEU A 207 11.96 30.94 0.18
N GLY A 208 11.32 31.58 -0.81
CA GLY A 208 11.17 31.02 -2.16
C GLY A 208 12.53 30.85 -2.85
N THR A 209 13.45 31.83 -2.72
CA THR A 209 14.81 31.68 -3.25
C THR A 209 15.56 30.53 -2.61
N VAL A 210 15.47 30.37 -1.27
CA VAL A 210 16.09 29.26 -0.56
C VAL A 210 15.48 27.92 -1.01
N ALA A 211 14.16 27.86 -1.15
CA ALA A 211 13.47 26.66 -1.63
C ALA A 211 13.87 26.28 -3.06
N LEU A 212 14.01 27.27 -3.96
CA LEU A 212 14.47 27.06 -5.33
C LEU A 212 15.92 26.58 -5.38
N LEU A 213 16.81 27.18 -4.58
CA LEU A 213 18.21 26.72 -4.47
C LEU A 213 18.29 25.30 -3.94
N PHE A 214 17.50 24.96 -2.94
CA PHE A 214 17.42 23.60 -2.39
C PHE A 214 16.91 22.60 -3.43
N LEU A 215 15.87 22.97 -4.16
CA LEU A 215 15.29 22.16 -5.24
C LEU A 215 16.33 21.90 -6.35
N TYR A 216 17.03 22.96 -6.77
CA TYR A 216 18.08 22.90 -7.78
C TYR A 216 19.27 22.05 -7.33
N PHE A 217 19.78 22.27 -6.12
CA PHE A 217 20.95 21.56 -5.61
C PHE A 217 20.72 20.06 -5.51
N ILE A 218 19.59 19.64 -4.93
CA ILE A 218 19.23 18.21 -4.84
C ILE A 218 18.95 17.65 -6.25
N GLY A 219 18.21 18.37 -7.09
CA GLY A 219 17.91 17.93 -8.44
C GLY A 219 19.17 17.71 -9.28
N HIS A 220 20.13 18.63 -9.18
CA HIS A 220 21.42 18.52 -9.88
C HIS A 220 22.25 17.33 -9.37
N HIS A 221 22.25 17.11 -8.05
CA HIS A 221 22.90 15.93 -7.46
C HIS A 221 22.28 14.61 -7.93
N LEU A 222 20.94 14.54 -7.95
CA LEU A 222 20.21 13.38 -8.45
C LEU A 222 20.46 13.13 -9.95
N GLN A 223 20.56 14.18 -10.75
CA GLN A 223 20.87 14.07 -12.18
C GLN A 223 22.24 13.43 -12.44
N GLY A 224 23.20 13.69 -11.57
CA GLY A 224 24.57 13.15 -11.66
C GLY A 224 24.71 11.71 -11.17
N LEU A 225 23.66 11.10 -10.62
CA LEU A 225 23.71 9.71 -10.15
C LEU A 225 23.82 8.74 -11.33
N VAL A 226 24.83 7.88 -11.28
CA VAL A 226 25.00 6.78 -12.21
C VAL A 226 24.39 5.52 -11.60
N ILE A 227 23.38 4.99 -12.24
CA ILE A 227 22.75 3.73 -11.83
C ILE A 227 23.46 2.59 -12.53
N LEU A 228 24.28 1.84 -11.79
CA LEU A 228 25.10 0.74 -12.32
C LEU A 228 24.23 -0.41 -12.86
N SER A 229 23.16 -0.74 -12.17
CA SER A 229 22.20 -1.76 -12.58
C SER A 229 20.77 -1.23 -12.42
N GLY A 230 19.96 -1.39 -13.46
CA GLY A 230 18.54 -1.07 -13.39
C GLY A 230 17.71 -2.10 -12.62
N THR A 231 18.27 -3.29 -12.37
CA THR A 231 17.67 -4.28 -11.47
C THR A 231 18.14 -4.00 -10.05
N ASN A 232 17.33 -3.27 -9.30
CA ASN A 232 17.65 -2.76 -7.97
C ASN A 232 16.40 -2.62 -7.10
N ALA A 233 16.59 -2.29 -5.81
CA ALA A 233 15.49 -2.14 -4.87
C ALA A 233 14.50 -1.02 -5.24
N LEU A 234 14.96 0.06 -5.88
CA LEU A 234 14.12 1.17 -6.33
C LEU A 234 13.16 0.71 -7.44
N ASN A 235 13.67 -0.01 -8.45
CA ASN A 235 12.86 -0.57 -9.52
C ASN A 235 11.70 -1.39 -8.96
N VAL A 236 12.04 -2.37 -8.13
CA VAL A 236 11.04 -3.25 -7.52
C VAL A 236 10.06 -2.48 -6.64
N SER A 237 10.55 -1.55 -5.80
CA SER A 237 9.67 -0.75 -4.93
C SER A 237 8.65 0.06 -5.72
N ILE A 238 9.03 0.64 -6.86
CA ILE A 238 8.12 1.39 -7.74
C ILE A 238 7.08 0.43 -8.36
N ILE A 239 7.51 -0.69 -8.92
CA ILE A 239 6.58 -1.63 -9.57
C ILE A 239 5.61 -2.24 -8.55
N LEU A 240 6.09 -2.62 -7.36
CA LEU A 240 5.21 -3.13 -6.30
C LEU A 240 4.24 -2.07 -5.80
N SER A 241 4.63 -0.80 -5.79
CA SER A 241 3.70 0.27 -5.44
C SER A 241 2.51 0.32 -6.39
N PHE A 242 2.75 0.20 -7.71
CA PHE A 242 1.67 0.14 -8.70
C PHE A 242 0.77 -1.08 -8.54
N MET A 243 1.33 -2.22 -8.14
CA MET A 243 0.55 -3.43 -7.87
C MET A 243 -0.28 -3.35 -6.58
N ALA A 244 0.21 -2.65 -5.56
CA ALA A 244 -0.49 -2.46 -4.28
C ALA A 244 -1.58 -1.39 -4.38
N LEU A 245 -1.42 -0.39 -5.25
CA LEU A 245 -2.35 0.72 -5.42
C LEU A 245 -3.81 0.30 -5.59
N PRO A 246 -4.19 -0.62 -6.50
CA PRO A 246 -5.59 -1.01 -6.69
C PRO A 246 -6.22 -1.54 -5.40
N THR A 247 -5.48 -2.32 -4.62
CA THR A 247 -5.97 -2.89 -3.36
C THR A 247 -6.21 -1.78 -2.33
N ILE A 248 -5.24 -0.87 -2.15
CA ILE A 248 -5.36 0.24 -1.20
C ILE A 248 -6.51 1.17 -1.61
N VAL A 249 -6.60 1.52 -2.90
CA VAL A 249 -7.63 2.43 -3.41
C VAL A 249 -9.02 1.83 -3.23
N SER A 250 -9.24 0.60 -3.68
CA SER A 250 -10.57 -0.03 -3.68
C SER A 250 -11.08 -0.22 -2.25
N VAL A 251 -10.27 -0.79 -1.35
CA VAL A 251 -10.69 -1.02 0.04
C VAL A 251 -10.83 0.27 0.84
N SER A 252 -9.94 1.26 0.62
CA SER A 252 -10.07 2.58 1.26
C SER A 252 -11.30 3.34 0.76
N GLU A 253 -11.59 3.26 -0.54
CA GLU A 253 -12.77 3.89 -1.13
C GLU A 253 -14.06 3.28 -0.58
N ASP A 254 -14.14 1.96 -0.45
CA ASP A 254 -15.28 1.27 0.16
C ASP A 254 -15.45 1.68 1.64
N ALA A 255 -14.35 1.81 2.38
CA ALA A 255 -14.38 2.30 3.77
C ALA A 255 -14.87 3.75 3.89
N LEU A 256 -14.44 4.63 2.98
CA LEU A 256 -14.88 6.02 2.92
C LEU A 256 -16.38 6.12 2.55
N GLN A 257 -16.88 5.26 1.66
CA GLN A 257 -18.29 5.21 1.30
C GLN A 257 -19.17 4.65 2.40
N ALA A 258 -18.65 3.71 3.20
CA ALA A 258 -19.35 3.15 4.35
C ALA A 258 -19.66 4.21 5.44
N VAL A 259 -18.95 5.33 5.43
CA VAL A 259 -19.29 6.50 6.26
C VAL A 259 -20.61 7.09 5.76
N GLY A 260 -21.68 6.92 6.55
CA GLY A 260 -23.06 7.27 6.19
C GLY A 260 -23.24 8.75 5.79
N ARG A 261 -24.28 9.00 5.00
CA ARG A 261 -24.66 10.35 4.59
C ARG A 261 -24.99 11.25 5.78
N GLU A 262 -25.55 10.68 6.84
CA GLU A 262 -25.93 11.40 8.06
C GLU A 262 -24.77 12.18 8.69
N LEU A 263 -23.58 11.58 8.77
CA LEU A 263 -22.40 12.26 9.31
C LEU A 263 -21.92 13.39 8.38
N ARG A 264 -22.01 13.21 7.07
CA ARG A 264 -21.64 14.24 6.08
C ARG A 264 -22.60 15.41 6.09
N GLU A 265 -23.90 15.13 6.05
CA GLU A 265 -24.97 16.13 6.09
C GLU A 265 -24.97 16.88 7.42
N GLY A 266 -24.75 16.20 8.54
CA GLY A 266 -24.57 16.82 9.85
C GLY A 266 -23.40 17.82 9.90
N SER A 267 -22.25 17.47 9.31
CA SER A 267 -21.10 18.37 9.19
C SER A 267 -21.42 19.61 8.34
N TYR A 268 -22.08 19.42 7.19
CA TYR A 268 -22.51 20.54 6.34
C TYR A 268 -23.56 21.45 7.02
N ALA A 269 -24.48 20.86 7.79
CA ALA A 269 -25.49 21.63 8.54
C ALA A 269 -24.83 22.53 9.61
N LEU A 270 -23.68 22.17 10.13
CA LEU A 270 -22.86 23.00 11.05
C LEU A 270 -22.02 24.05 10.31
N GLY A 271 -22.14 24.16 8.99
CA GLY A 271 -21.43 25.16 8.18
C GLY A 271 -20.01 24.74 7.74
N ALA A 272 -19.62 23.48 7.92
CA ALA A 272 -18.30 23.00 7.49
C ALA A 272 -18.20 22.99 5.95
N THR A 273 -17.02 23.34 5.43
CA THR A 273 -16.70 23.19 4.03
C THR A 273 -16.52 21.72 3.65
N ARG A 274 -16.52 21.42 2.34
CA ARG A 274 -16.32 20.05 1.84
C ARG A 274 -14.97 19.47 2.31
N ALA A 275 -13.92 20.26 2.26
CA ALA A 275 -12.60 19.84 2.71
C ALA A 275 -12.54 19.58 4.22
N GLU A 276 -13.17 20.45 5.03
CA GLU A 276 -13.25 20.25 6.48
C GLU A 276 -14.08 19.01 6.85
N THR A 277 -15.18 18.76 6.15
CA THR A 277 -15.98 17.54 6.33
C THR A 277 -15.17 16.28 6.03
N ILE A 278 -14.41 16.26 4.92
CA ILE A 278 -13.55 15.12 4.59
C ILE A 278 -12.49 14.90 5.67
N ILE A 279 -11.74 15.95 6.04
CA ILE A 279 -10.60 15.83 6.94
C ILE A 279 -11.01 15.58 8.39
N LYS A 280 -12.04 16.29 8.88
CA LYS A 280 -12.42 16.27 10.30
C LYS A 280 -13.51 15.26 10.65
N THR A 281 -14.27 14.77 9.66
CA THR A 281 -15.41 13.87 9.91
C THR A 281 -15.24 12.53 9.18
N VAL A 282 -15.06 12.54 7.85
CA VAL A 282 -15.08 11.32 7.04
C VAL A 282 -13.81 10.48 7.25
N LEU A 283 -12.63 11.08 7.16
CA LEU A 283 -11.35 10.39 7.33
C LEU A 283 -11.21 9.75 8.72
N PRO A 284 -11.49 10.45 9.84
CA PRO A 284 -11.47 9.81 11.16
C PRO A 284 -12.49 8.69 11.31
N ALA A 285 -13.70 8.84 10.75
CA ALA A 285 -14.74 7.82 10.79
C ALA A 285 -14.37 6.56 9.98
N ALA A 286 -13.66 6.73 8.84
CA ALA A 286 -13.21 5.63 7.98
C ALA A 286 -11.83 5.06 8.38
N SER A 287 -11.18 5.59 9.42
CA SER A 287 -9.77 5.31 9.73
C SER A 287 -9.45 3.83 9.90
N SER A 288 -10.32 3.04 10.54
CA SER A 288 -10.13 1.59 10.71
C SER A 288 -10.14 0.84 9.38
N GLY A 289 -11.02 1.22 8.45
CA GLY A 289 -11.09 0.63 7.12
C GLY A 289 -9.91 1.05 6.24
N ILE A 290 -9.48 2.30 6.33
CA ILE A 290 -8.27 2.79 5.63
C ILE A 290 -7.03 2.06 6.14
N LEU A 291 -6.91 1.88 7.46
CA LEU A 291 -5.79 1.12 8.04
C LEU A 291 -5.79 -0.33 7.55
N ALA A 292 -6.96 -0.97 7.49
CA ALA A 292 -7.07 -2.33 6.93
C ALA A 292 -6.65 -2.37 5.45
N ALA A 293 -7.03 -1.39 4.64
CA ALA A 293 -6.60 -1.27 3.25
C ALA A 293 -5.08 -1.13 3.10
N VAL A 294 -4.48 -0.31 3.95
CA VAL A 294 -3.01 -0.12 3.99
C VAL A 294 -2.31 -1.42 4.36
N ILE A 295 -2.77 -2.12 5.40
CA ILE A 295 -2.20 -3.41 5.82
C ILE A 295 -2.30 -4.43 4.69
N LEU A 296 -3.45 -4.53 4.01
CA LEU A 296 -3.62 -5.43 2.87
C LEU A 296 -2.68 -5.11 1.71
N GLY A 297 -2.48 -3.83 1.40
CA GLY A 297 -1.53 -3.40 0.37
C GLY A 297 -0.08 -3.72 0.74
N ILE A 298 0.32 -3.50 1.99
CA ILE A 298 1.66 -3.84 2.49
C ILE A 298 1.88 -5.35 2.46
N MET A 299 0.90 -6.15 2.91
CA MET A 299 1.00 -7.62 2.87
C MET A 299 1.12 -8.16 1.44
N ARG A 300 0.43 -7.53 0.48
CA ARG A 300 0.57 -7.86 -0.94
C ARG A 300 2.00 -7.60 -1.43
N ALA A 301 2.60 -6.45 -1.08
CA ALA A 301 3.98 -6.12 -1.46
C ALA A 301 5.01 -7.05 -0.79
N LEU A 302 4.81 -7.38 0.49
CA LEU A 302 5.69 -8.28 1.25
C LEU A 302 5.67 -9.71 0.69
N GLY A 303 4.51 -10.18 0.24
CA GLY A 303 4.33 -11.53 -0.30
C GLY A 303 4.71 -11.68 -1.78
N GLU A 304 5.15 -10.61 -2.45
CA GLU A 304 5.45 -10.67 -3.88
C GLU A 304 6.77 -11.41 -4.14
N THR A 305 6.70 -12.34 -5.08
CA THR A 305 7.81 -13.24 -5.41
C THR A 305 8.39 -12.96 -6.79
N MET A 306 7.53 -12.97 -7.82
CA MET A 306 7.99 -12.98 -9.21
C MET A 306 8.59 -11.66 -9.66
N VAL A 307 7.98 -10.52 -9.29
CA VAL A 307 8.52 -9.20 -9.62
C VAL A 307 9.87 -9.00 -8.95
N VAL A 308 9.98 -9.39 -7.69
CA VAL A 308 11.23 -9.25 -6.93
C VAL A 308 12.30 -10.13 -7.52
N TRP A 309 12.01 -11.41 -7.76
CA TRP A 309 12.96 -12.35 -8.33
C TRP A 309 13.51 -11.91 -9.69
N MET A 310 12.67 -11.31 -10.54
CA MET A 310 13.06 -10.86 -11.88
C MET A 310 13.82 -9.52 -11.87
N ALA A 311 13.50 -8.60 -10.96
CA ALA A 311 13.90 -7.19 -11.10
C ALA A 311 14.72 -6.62 -9.92
N SER A 312 14.99 -7.41 -8.86
CA SER A 312 15.75 -6.93 -7.70
C SER A 312 17.27 -7.07 -7.83
N GLY A 313 17.75 -7.84 -8.81
CA GLY A 313 19.15 -8.17 -8.99
C GLY A 313 19.66 -9.32 -8.12
N ASN A 314 18.83 -9.88 -7.24
CA ASN A 314 19.06 -11.11 -6.45
C ASN A 314 20.36 -11.17 -5.64
N SER A 315 20.85 -10.05 -5.13
CA SER A 315 22.06 -10.00 -4.32
C SER A 315 21.74 -10.22 -2.83
N SER A 316 22.45 -11.13 -2.19
CA SER A 316 22.27 -11.50 -0.79
C SER A 316 23.17 -10.70 0.16
N HIS A 317 23.48 -9.43 -0.15
CA HIS A 317 24.19 -8.52 0.74
C HIS A 317 23.31 -7.39 1.23
N ILE A 318 23.69 -6.75 2.33
CA ILE A 318 23.06 -5.53 2.80
C ILE A 318 23.65 -4.35 2.04
N PRO A 319 22.84 -3.48 1.41
CA PRO A 319 23.34 -2.30 0.69
C PRO A 319 24.20 -1.38 1.55
N ASP A 320 25.22 -0.78 0.95
CA ASP A 320 26.04 0.25 1.60
C ASP A 320 25.94 1.58 0.84
N PRO A 321 25.46 2.67 1.45
CA PRO A 321 24.81 2.73 2.78
C PRO A 321 23.48 1.95 2.84
N PHE A 322 23.08 1.53 4.04
CA PHE A 322 21.93 0.66 4.26
C PHE A 322 20.62 1.12 3.61
N PHE A 323 20.45 2.41 3.31
CA PHE A 323 19.28 2.96 2.62
C PHE A 323 19.49 3.15 1.10
N ASN A 324 20.52 2.53 0.50
CA ASN A 324 20.80 2.66 -0.93
C ASN A 324 19.82 1.82 -1.77
N TYR A 325 18.71 2.44 -2.17
CA TYR A 325 17.71 1.80 -3.06
C TYR A 325 18.21 1.54 -4.48
N LEU A 326 19.36 2.09 -4.88
CA LEU A 326 19.94 1.85 -6.20
C LEU A 326 20.78 0.56 -6.24
N ASP A 327 20.91 -0.10 -5.11
CA ASP A 327 21.62 -1.37 -5.00
C ASP A 327 20.69 -2.58 -5.20
N SER A 328 21.28 -3.70 -5.57
CA SER A 328 20.58 -4.97 -5.76
C SER A 328 20.33 -5.62 -4.41
N VAL A 329 19.15 -6.19 -4.22
CA VAL A 329 18.76 -6.88 -2.98
C VAL A 329 18.02 -8.17 -3.29
N ARG A 330 17.93 -9.05 -2.29
CA ARG A 330 17.17 -10.30 -2.36
C ARG A 330 16.14 -10.35 -1.26
N THR A 331 14.96 -10.94 -1.53
CA THR A 331 13.90 -11.09 -0.52
C THR A 331 13.69 -12.54 -0.14
N LEU A 332 13.04 -12.78 1.01
CA LEU A 332 12.68 -14.12 1.48
C LEU A 332 11.87 -14.90 0.43
N THR A 333 10.86 -14.26 -0.14
CA THR A 333 9.98 -14.89 -1.15
C THR A 333 10.73 -15.22 -2.44
N ALA A 334 11.60 -14.32 -2.90
CA ALA A 334 12.44 -14.54 -4.08
C ALA A 334 13.49 -15.64 -3.83
N THR A 335 14.06 -15.73 -2.62
CA THR A 335 14.99 -16.79 -2.23
C THR A 335 14.30 -18.15 -2.26
N ILE A 336 13.11 -18.27 -1.65
CA ILE A 336 12.35 -19.53 -1.69
C ILE A 336 12.08 -19.96 -3.13
N ALA A 337 11.66 -19.05 -4.01
CA ALA A 337 11.36 -19.38 -5.40
C ALA A 337 12.60 -19.73 -6.22
N GLY A 338 13.74 -19.06 -5.98
CA GLY A 338 14.99 -19.30 -6.69
C GLY A 338 15.67 -20.59 -6.26
N ASP A 339 15.73 -20.82 -4.96
CA ASP A 339 16.54 -21.94 -4.40
C ASP A 339 15.74 -23.26 -4.33
N MET A 340 14.40 -23.24 -4.35
CA MET A 340 13.57 -24.46 -4.33
C MET A 340 13.87 -25.48 -5.45
N GLY A 341 14.40 -25.03 -6.58
CA GLY A 341 14.74 -25.89 -7.72
C GLY A 341 16.20 -26.38 -7.73
N GLU A 342 17.05 -25.75 -6.93
CA GLU A 342 18.49 -25.98 -6.90
C GLU A 342 18.97 -26.69 -5.62
N SER A 343 18.13 -26.71 -4.58
CA SER A 343 18.46 -27.37 -3.31
C SER A 343 18.41 -28.88 -3.42
N ASP A 344 19.54 -29.55 -3.08
CA ASP A 344 19.60 -31.00 -2.93
C ASP A 344 18.89 -31.40 -1.61
N GLN A 345 18.49 -32.70 -1.49
CA GLN A 345 17.81 -33.20 -0.27
C GLN A 345 18.64 -33.04 1.03
N VAL A 346 19.90 -32.69 0.92
CA VAL A 346 20.83 -32.46 2.04
C VAL A 346 20.93 -30.98 2.41
N THR A 347 20.65 -30.08 1.49
CA THR A 347 20.80 -28.61 1.64
C THR A 347 19.46 -27.83 1.62
N GLY A 348 18.37 -28.49 1.22
CA GLY A 348 17.04 -27.90 1.09
C GLY A 348 16.09 -28.12 2.25
#